data_c0c355ca9b3cf1ca94d96d99777b14f7
#
_entry.id   c0c355ca9b3cf1ca94d96d99777b14f7
#
_cell.length_a   1.000
_cell.length_b   1.000
_cell.length_c   1.000
_cell.angle_alpha   90.00
_cell.angle_beta   90.00
_cell.angle_gamma   90.00
#
_symmetry.space_group_name_H-M   'P 1'
#
loop_
_entity.id
_entity.type
_entity.pdbx_description
1 polymer ?
#
loop_
_entity_poly.entity_id
_entity_poly.type
_entity_poly.pdbx_seq_one_letter_code
_entity_poly.pdbx_strand_id
1 'polypeptide(L)'
;VPQDDNGNNIWDEIVIAYDPQTECDCDVDVDVYLEVYDENGEEAASSGETHTINGEQEDWFLQEISMNIEPGEYDFYVNMYDEYGNHEEEKYFSLIMSDEWLDYDWAVGDSDVWIDLQGNTNYGGEIDTYYEVNVYRWNEDENDWEEIDSLSESATISSGEENSVSIHFEWEAEESGNYRFVVYMADDMGQEDSFDFEVEINLNSAPVIHGISTDKGLILEGQLFNFEADVTDEDEDVLEYSWDMGDGNIRDEEDFFYAYQDDGEQSITLTVSDGENVVEKTFNFTVRNVAPSLELSYDNFGQEGQTLSFNSQTNDVAEDTVTVTWTFPDGTQVDGNFAQYTFIDDGEFSIRVSATDEDGGEVTQDIVVTIENVAPTFTEFVMPSSAQEGETLEFSIDAMDPGDDTIIFNVDFGDGTSPLITQDGGNISHRFAEGDTFTLIICAKDEDGGETCRQEVLPVALLKQLEDEGLLPGFNLLAAISALGIIGILRRRTH
;
A
#
# COMPACT_ATOMS: atom_id res chain seq x y z
N VAL A 1 -33.68 -9.17 47.19
CA VAL A 1 -34.70 -8.75 48.20
C VAL A 1 -34.51 -9.60 49.43
N PRO A 2 -34.31 -9.01 50.59
CA PRO A 2 -34.21 -9.73 51.85
C PRO A 2 -35.52 -10.44 52.20
N GLN A 3 -35.43 -11.66 52.74
CA GLN A 3 -36.60 -12.43 53.19
C GLN A 3 -36.40 -12.95 54.61
N ASP A 4 -37.37 -12.68 55.51
CA ASP A 4 -37.44 -13.26 56.86
C ASP A 4 -38.55 -14.33 56.88
N ASP A 5 -38.18 -15.57 56.53
CA ASP A 5 -39.14 -16.68 56.40
C ASP A 5 -39.75 -17.16 57.73
N ASN A 6 -39.17 -16.74 58.84
CA ASN A 6 -39.56 -17.26 60.15
C ASN A 6 -40.06 -16.18 61.15
N GLY A 7 -40.02 -14.89 60.75
CA GLY A 7 -40.54 -13.76 61.53
C GLY A 7 -39.77 -13.49 62.86
N ASN A 8 -38.49 -13.78 62.87
CA ASN A 8 -37.63 -13.57 64.05
C ASN A 8 -36.76 -12.31 63.98
N ASN A 9 -37.00 -11.42 63.00
CA ASN A 9 -36.21 -10.24 62.67
C ASN A 9 -34.78 -10.55 62.30
N ILE A 10 -34.53 -11.70 61.71
CA ILE A 10 -33.24 -12.10 61.12
C ILE A 10 -33.54 -12.47 59.69
N TRP A 11 -32.85 -11.85 58.77
CA TRP A 11 -32.99 -12.12 57.33
C TRP A 11 -32.31 -13.45 56.98
N ASP A 12 -33.10 -14.36 56.41
CA ASP A 12 -32.62 -15.73 56.11
C ASP A 12 -32.06 -15.87 54.70
N GLU A 13 -32.47 -14.97 53.79
CA GLU A 13 -32.10 -15.05 52.37
C GLU A 13 -32.18 -13.68 51.68
N ILE A 14 -31.22 -13.42 50.79
CA ILE A 14 -31.24 -12.27 49.91
C ILE A 14 -31.17 -12.78 48.46
N VAL A 15 -32.00 -12.21 47.60
CA VAL A 15 -32.03 -12.52 46.17
C VAL A 15 -31.58 -11.26 45.41
N ILE A 16 -30.50 -11.37 44.64
CA ILE A 16 -30.00 -10.31 43.78
C ILE A 16 -30.30 -10.65 42.34
N ALA A 17 -30.91 -9.70 41.65
CA ALA A 17 -31.14 -9.77 40.20
C ALA A 17 -30.07 -8.93 39.47
N TYR A 18 -29.46 -9.47 38.45
CA TYR A 18 -28.50 -8.77 37.58
C TYR A 18 -28.64 -9.21 36.14
N ASP A 19 -28.29 -8.33 35.22
CA ASP A 19 -28.34 -8.53 33.78
C ASP A 19 -26.96 -8.20 33.17
N PRO A 20 -26.04 -9.20 33.14
CA PRO A 20 -24.76 -8.99 32.54
C PRO A 20 -24.86 -8.90 31.01
N GLN A 21 -24.24 -7.91 30.41
CA GLN A 21 -24.23 -7.72 28.97
C GLN A 21 -22.94 -8.29 28.36
N THR A 22 -23.02 -8.82 27.14
CA THR A 22 -21.84 -9.22 26.37
C THR A 22 -21.81 -8.47 25.05
N GLU A 23 -20.61 -8.10 24.61
CA GLU A 23 -20.42 -7.42 23.32
C GLU A 23 -20.41 -8.39 22.11
N CYS A 24 -20.49 -9.70 22.31
CA CYS A 24 -20.46 -10.65 21.22
C CYS A 24 -21.81 -11.34 21.00
N ASP A 25 -22.17 -11.61 19.74
CA ASP A 25 -23.28 -12.50 19.34
C ASP A 25 -22.87 -13.97 19.56
N CYS A 26 -22.38 -14.29 20.76
CA CYS A 26 -21.87 -15.61 21.14
C CYS A 26 -22.28 -15.95 22.57
N ASP A 27 -22.37 -17.27 22.86
CA ASP A 27 -22.61 -17.73 24.23
C ASP A 27 -21.32 -17.60 25.02
N VAL A 28 -21.35 -16.88 26.14
CA VAL A 28 -20.21 -16.67 27.05
C VAL A 28 -20.57 -17.21 28.43
N ASP A 29 -19.66 -17.97 29.03
CA ASP A 29 -19.82 -18.37 30.43
C ASP A 29 -19.18 -17.32 31.33
N VAL A 30 -20.00 -16.75 32.22
CA VAL A 30 -19.61 -15.73 33.21
C VAL A 30 -19.69 -16.30 34.60
N ASP A 31 -18.62 -16.20 35.36
CA ASP A 31 -18.59 -16.54 36.78
C ASP A 31 -18.92 -15.31 37.61
N VAL A 32 -20.03 -15.35 38.35
CA VAL A 32 -20.48 -14.26 39.18
C VAL A 32 -20.24 -14.57 40.65
N TYR A 33 -19.55 -13.69 41.34
CA TYR A 33 -19.26 -13.81 42.78
C TYR A 33 -19.94 -12.66 43.49
N LEU A 34 -20.83 -13.04 44.43
CA LEU A 34 -21.50 -12.14 45.35
C LEU A 34 -20.82 -12.24 46.73
N GLU A 35 -20.32 -11.14 47.24
CA GLU A 35 -19.70 -11.02 48.56
C GLU A 35 -20.46 -9.97 49.38
N VAL A 36 -20.70 -10.24 50.64
CA VAL A 36 -21.42 -9.35 51.54
C VAL A 36 -20.57 -9.09 52.77
N TYR A 37 -20.37 -7.83 53.13
CA TYR A 37 -19.58 -7.39 54.25
C TYR A 37 -20.45 -6.58 55.23
N ASP A 38 -20.16 -6.75 56.52
CA ASP A 38 -20.83 -5.98 57.57
C ASP A 38 -20.20 -4.57 57.74
N GLU A 39 -20.78 -3.73 58.58
CA GLU A 39 -20.33 -2.37 58.89
C GLU A 39 -18.86 -2.29 59.41
N ASN A 40 -18.27 -3.40 59.81
CA ASN A 40 -16.91 -3.51 60.27
C ASN A 40 -15.96 -3.99 59.16
N GLY A 41 -16.52 -4.28 57.94
CA GLY A 41 -15.81 -4.84 56.83
C GLY A 41 -15.46 -6.32 56.96
N GLU A 42 -16.21 -7.06 57.86
CA GLU A 42 -16.10 -8.52 57.96
C GLU A 42 -17.06 -9.22 56.97
N GLU A 43 -16.61 -10.20 56.22
CA GLU A 43 -17.44 -10.98 55.32
C GLU A 43 -18.59 -11.66 56.07
N ALA A 44 -19.80 -11.26 55.76
CA ALA A 44 -21.01 -11.80 56.37
C ALA A 44 -21.54 -13.02 55.57
N ALA A 45 -21.40 -13.00 54.26
CA ALA A 45 -21.77 -14.08 53.38
C ALA A 45 -21.07 -13.97 52.03
N SER A 46 -21.02 -15.07 51.27
CA SER A 46 -20.59 -15.06 49.87
C SER A 46 -21.26 -16.20 49.08
N SER A 47 -21.50 -15.97 47.82
CA SER A 47 -22.01 -16.96 46.85
C SER A 47 -21.29 -16.81 45.54
N GLY A 48 -21.18 -17.91 44.75
CA GLY A 48 -20.58 -17.87 43.44
C GLY A 48 -21.29 -18.84 42.49
N GLU A 49 -21.74 -18.38 41.38
CA GLU A 49 -22.42 -19.15 40.34
C GLU A 49 -21.87 -18.83 38.96
N THR A 50 -21.95 -19.84 38.04
CA THR A 50 -21.58 -19.65 36.64
C THR A 50 -22.85 -19.60 35.81
N HIS A 51 -22.98 -18.56 35.01
CA HIS A 51 -24.11 -18.38 34.09
C HIS A 51 -23.63 -18.31 32.65
N THR A 52 -24.44 -18.86 31.73
CA THR A 52 -24.16 -18.71 30.29
C THR A 52 -25.03 -17.58 29.75
N ILE A 53 -24.40 -16.53 29.23
CA ILE A 53 -25.05 -15.40 28.61
C ILE A 53 -25.18 -15.68 27.12
N ASN A 54 -26.38 -15.50 26.56
CA ASN A 54 -26.64 -15.64 25.13
C ASN A 54 -26.67 -14.25 24.51
N GLY A 55 -25.60 -13.86 23.84
CA GLY A 55 -25.47 -12.51 23.28
C GLY A 55 -26.72 -11.95 22.60
N GLU A 56 -27.00 -10.67 22.75
CA GLU A 56 -28.16 -9.91 22.27
C GLU A 56 -29.51 -10.13 23.03
N GLN A 57 -29.59 -10.86 24.11
CA GLN A 57 -30.80 -10.96 24.91
C GLN A 57 -30.56 -10.44 26.32
N GLU A 58 -31.51 -9.69 26.85
CA GLU A 58 -31.58 -9.35 28.29
C GLU A 58 -31.77 -10.63 29.07
N ASP A 59 -30.70 -11.22 29.59
CA ASP A 59 -30.71 -12.47 30.35
C ASP A 59 -30.60 -12.15 31.87
N TRP A 60 -31.71 -11.85 32.48
CA TRP A 60 -31.76 -11.61 33.93
C TRP A 60 -31.51 -12.87 34.72
N PHE A 61 -30.55 -12.81 35.64
CA PHE A 61 -30.20 -13.88 36.56
C PHE A 61 -30.58 -13.52 37.98
N LEU A 62 -31.03 -14.50 38.75
CA LEU A 62 -31.34 -14.37 40.17
C LEU A 62 -30.33 -15.23 40.94
N GLN A 63 -29.54 -14.60 41.79
CA GLN A 63 -28.63 -15.32 42.66
C GLN A 63 -29.11 -15.20 44.12
N GLU A 64 -29.28 -16.35 44.75
CA GLU A 64 -29.73 -16.43 46.14
C GLU A 64 -28.53 -16.59 47.04
N ILE A 65 -28.51 -15.83 48.15
CA ILE A 65 -27.49 -15.97 49.18
C ILE A 65 -28.20 -16.17 50.54
N SER A 66 -27.97 -17.33 51.11
CA SER A 66 -28.55 -17.63 52.43
C SER A 66 -27.63 -17.07 53.50
N MET A 67 -28.21 -16.22 54.35
CA MET A 67 -27.47 -15.56 55.40
C MET A 67 -28.34 -15.30 56.62
N ASN A 68 -27.77 -15.40 57.81
CA ASN A 68 -28.44 -14.97 59.06
C ASN A 68 -27.93 -13.58 59.41
N ILE A 69 -28.62 -12.55 58.93
CA ILE A 69 -28.21 -11.17 59.11
C ILE A 69 -29.05 -10.52 60.19
N GLU A 70 -28.41 -9.96 61.25
CA GLU A 70 -29.02 -9.08 62.23
C GLU A 70 -29.21 -7.69 61.56
N PRO A 71 -30.16 -6.85 62.07
CA PRO A 71 -30.25 -5.46 61.61
C PRO A 71 -28.92 -4.76 61.61
N GLY A 72 -28.54 -4.08 60.51
CA GLY A 72 -27.26 -3.41 60.36
C GLY A 72 -27.06 -2.94 58.91
N GLU A 73 -25.94 -2.25 58.67
CA GLU A 73 -25.51 -1.83 57.35
C GLU A 73 -24.61 -2.90 56.73
N TYR A 74 -24.88 -3.25 55.47
CA TYR A 74 -24.14 -4.27 54.74
C TYR A 74 -23.77 -3.78 53.36
N ASP A 75 -22.51 -4.03 52.98
CA ASP A 75 -21.97 -3.74 51.67
C ASP A 75 -21.97 -5.00 50.80
N PHE A 76 -22.49 -4.87 49.61
CA PHE A 76 -22.59 -5.93 48.62
C PHE A 76 -21.69 -5.64 47.44
N TYR A 77 -20.88 -6.63 47.06
CA TYR A 77 -20.02 -6.58 45.91
C TYR A 77 -20.37 -7.71 44.94
N VAL A 78 -20.73 -7.37 43.72
CA VAL A 78 -20.99 -8.33 42.66
C VAL A 78 -19.85 -8.25 41.65
N ASN A 79 -19.00 -9.27 41.63
CA ASN A 79 -17.84 -9.35 40.72
C ASN A 79 -18.11 -10.36 39.61
N MET A 80 -17.97 -9.99 38.37
CA MET A 80 -18.18 -10.84 37.21
C MET A 80 -16.84 -11.09 36.50
N TYR A 81 -16.62 -12.37 36.10
CA TYR A 81 -15.43 -12.80 35.38
C TYR A 81 -15.80 -13.65 34.19
N ASP A 82 -15.08 -13.43 33.08
CA ASP A 82 -15.22 -14.26 31.89
C ASP A 82 -14.62 -15.68 32.10
N GLU A 83 -14.82 -16.56 31.14
CA GLU A 83 -14.27 -17.95 31.14
C GLU A 83 -12.73 -18.00 31.22
N TYR A 84 -12.02 -16.88 30.97
CA TYR A 84 -10.56 -16.74 31.06
C TYR A 84 -10.10 -16.12 32.39
N GLY A 85 -11.05 -15.71 33.26
CA GLY A 85 -10.77 -15.08 34.56
C GLY A 85 -10.45 -13.61 34.47
N ASN A 86 -10.78 -12.92 33.36
CA ASN A 86 -10.71 -11.46 33.30
C ASN A 86 -11.88 -10.89 34.09
N HIS A 87 -11.66 -9.80 34.79
CA HIS A 87 -12.68 -9.06 35.50
C HIS A 87 -13.47 -8.25 34.47
N GLU A 88 -14.76 -8.55 34.32
CA GLU A 88 -15.61 -7.93 33.31
C GLU A 88 -16.39 -6.75 33.91
N GLU A 89 -16.89 -6.91 35.14
CA GLU A 89 -17.71 -5.89 35.78
C GLU A 89 -17.69 -6.02 37.29
N GLU A 90 -17.75 -4.90 38.01
CA GLU A 90 -17.95 -4.82 39.47
C GLU A 90 -19.10 -3.88 39.76
N LYS A 91 -20.11 -4.39 40.51
CA LYS A 91 -21.21 -3.58 41.02
C LYS A 91 -21.13 -3.55 42.54
N TYR A 92 -21.39 -2.40 43.09
CA TYR A 92 -21.38 -2.14 44.51
C TYR A 92 -22.71 -1.49 44.93
N PHE A 93 -23.33 -1.98 45.99
CA PHE A 93 -24.46 -1.32 46.64
C PHE A 93 -24.43 -1.60 48.13
N SER A 94 -25.02 -0.69 48.90
CA SER A 94 -25.22 -0.87 50.35
C SER A 94 -26.69 -1.07 50.67
N LEU A 95 -26.94 -1.95 51.62
CA LEU A 95 -28.30 -2.23 52.11
C LEU A 95 -28.33 -2.05 53.63
N ILE A 96 -29.25 -1.23 54.12
CA ILE A 96 -29.50 -1.09 55.53
C ILE A 96 -30.68 -1.98 55.92
N MET A 97 -30.42 -2.96 56.79
CA MET A 97 -31.41 -3.88 57.30
C MET A 97 -31.94 -3.37 58.64
N SER A 98 -33.17 -2.95 58.73
CA SER A 98 -33.75 -2.41 59.96
C SER A 98 -35.05 -3.13 60.34
N ASP A 99 -35.34 -3.19 61.67
CA ASP A 99 -36.57 -3.74 62.24
C ASP A 99 -37.67 -2.68 62.46
N GLU A 100 -37.43 -1.47 61.93
CA GLU A 100 -38.41 -0.38 62.01
C GLU A 100 -39.49 -0.52 60.92
N TRP A 101 -40.57 0.28 61.01
CA TRP A 101 -41.74 0.18 60.13
C TRP A 101 -41.51 0.58 58.68
N LEU A 102 -40.33 1.16 58.33
CA LEU A 102 -39.85 1.52 57.00
C LEU A 102 -38.61 0.75 56.67
N ASP A 103 -38.73 -0.05 55.61
CA ASP A 103 -37.59 -0.70 54.98
C ASP A 103 -37.20 0.09 53.72
N TYR A 104 -35.93 0.22 53.44
CA TYR A 104 -35.45 0.85 52.23
C TYR A 104 -34.24 0.12 51.68
N ASP A 105 -34.14 0.19 50.38
CA ASP A 105 -33.05 -0.38 49.61
C ASP A 105 -32.64 0.62 48.52
N TRP A 106 -31.39 0.66 48.18
CA TRP A 106 -30.92 1.47 47.07
C TRP A 106 -29.76 0.78 46.35
N ALA A 107 -29.68 0.99 45.02
CA ALA A 107 -28.62 0.47 44.20
C ALA A 107 -28.14 1.55 43.24
N VAL A 108 -26.86 1.47 42.83
CA VAL A 108 -26.21 2.37 41.90
C VAL A 108 -25.80 1.58 40.68
N GLY A 109 -26.28 2.00 39.52
CA GLY A 109 -25.78 1.57 38.21
C GLY A 109 -24.65 2.47 37.72
N ASP A 110 -24.33 2.38 36.44
CA ASP A 110 -23.29 3.20 35.82
C ASP A 110 -23.68 4.69 35.74
N SER A 111 -24.96 4.96 35.44
CA SER A 111 -25.53 6.32 35.35
C SER A 111 -26.76 6.53 36.20
N ASP A 112 -27.33 5.49 36.78
CA ASP A 112 -28.63 5.48 37.40
C ASP A 112 -28.57 5.04 38.86
N VAL A 113 -29.49 5.56 39.63
CA VAL A 113 -29.67 5.24 41.07
C VAL A 113 -31.12 4.81 41.27
N TRP A 114 -31.28 3.61 41.80
CA TRP A 114 -32.61 3.08 42.18
C TRP A 114 -32.78 3.13 43.68
N ILE A 115 -33.94 3.58 44.10
CA ILE A 115 -34.30 3.64 45.52
C ILE A 115 -35.64 2.96 45.68
N ASP A 116 -35.67 1.84 46.37
CA ASP A 116 -36.85 1.09 46.72
C ASP A 116 -37.22 1.34 48.17
N LEU A 117 -38.43 1.87 48.41
CA LEU A 117 -38.93 2.19 49.74
C LEU A 117 -40.14 1.31 50.02
N GLN A 118 -40.10 0.63 51.14
CA GLN A 118 -41.24 -0.18 51.60
C GLN A 118 -41.78 0.34 52.91
N GLY A 119 -43.01 0.85 52.86
CA GLY A 119 -43.74 1.25 54.07
C GLY A 119 -44.59 0.10 54.58
N ASN A 120 -44.44 -0.24 55.84
CA ASN A 120 -45.23 -1.26 56.55
C ASN A 120 -46.06 -0.64 57.69
N THR A 121 -47.26 -1.15 57.96
CA THR A 121 -48.05 -0.71 59.12
C THR A 121 -48.70 -1.85 59.84
N ASN A 122 -48.68 -1.79 61.19
CA ASN A 122 -49.40 -2.67 62.07
C ASN A 122 -50.75 -2.02 62.52
N TYR A 123 -51.10 -0.85 61.96
CA TYR A 123 -52.34 -0.13 62.30
C TYR A 123 -53.53 -0.72 61.59
N GLY A 124 -54.63 -0.81 62.27
CA GLY A 124 -55.87 -1.41 61.74
C GLY A 124 -56.78 -0.47 60.89
N GLY A 125 -56.22 0.58 60.28
CA GLY A 125 -56.88 1.58 59.46
C GLY A 125 -56.11 1.84 58.14
N GLU A 126 -56.58 2.88 57.38
CA GLU A 126 -55.85 3.42 56.23
C GLU A 126 -54.83 4.45 56.73
N ILE A 127 -53.61 4.43 56.18
CA ILE A 127 -52.57 5.41 56.47
C ILE A 127 -52.10 5.97 55.12
N ASP A 128 -52.11 7.29 54.95
CA ASP A 128 -51.56 7.96 53.82
C ASP A 128 -50.04 8.23 54.09
N THR A 129 -49.19 7.77 53.18
CA THR A 129 -47.74 7.91 53.25
C THR A 129 -47.26 8.83 52.16
N TYR A 130 -46.20 9.59 52.44
CA TYR A 130 -45.49 10.47 51.51
C TYR A 130 -44.01 10.14 51.49
N TYR A 131 -43.46 10.05 50.30
CA TYR A 131 -42.06 9.75 50.04
C TYR A 131 -41.48 10.85 49.19
N GLU A 132 -40.25 11.32 49.51
CA GLU A 132 -39.54 12.35 48.78
C GLU A 132 -38.08 12.00 48.74
N VAL A 133 -37.48 12.11 47.56
CA VAL A 133 -36.03 11.95 47.33
C VAL A 133 -35.50 13.24 46.77
N ASN A 134 -34.64 13.92 47.50
CA ASN A 134 -33.97 15.12 47.05
C ASN A 134 -32.53 14.77 46.64
N VAL A 135 -32.17 15.11 45.44
CA VAL A 135 -30.86 14.80 44.83
C VAL A 135 -29.99 16.05 44.84
N TYR A 136 -28.81 15.91 45.39
CA TYR A 136 -27.82 16.97 45.48
C TYR A 136 -26.59 16.55 44.71
N ARG A 137 -25.92 17.55 44.08
CA ARG A 137 -24.59 17.37 43.46
C ARG A 137 -23.55 18.20 44.19
N TRP A 138 -22.36 17.68 44.39
CA TRP A 138 -21.27 18.44 44.98
C TRP A 138 -20.75 19.51 44.02
N ASN A 139 -20.78 20.76 44.45
CA ASN A 139 -20.24 21.91 43.71
C ASN A 139 -18.86 22.26 44.27
N GLU A 140 -17.83 21.98 43.48
CA GLU A 140 -16.42 22.21 43.89
C GLU A 140 -16.10 23.71 44.06
N ASP A 141 -16.72 24.59 43.23
CA ASP A 141 -16.47 26.03 43.28
C ASP A 141 -17.04 26.66 44.56
N GLU A 142 -18.19 26.19 45.05
CA GLU A 142 -18.83 26.66 46.25
C GLU A 142 -18.44 25.84 47.48
N ASN A 143 -17.88 24.65 47.29
CA ASN A 143 -17.52 23.66 48.33
C ASN A 143 -18.74 23.33 49.21
N ASP A 144 -19.87 23.08 48.54
CA ASP A 144 -21.18 22.77 49.13
C ASP A 144 -22.04 21.92 48.21
N TRP A 145 -23.08 21.29 48.75
CA TRP A 145 -24.06 20.51 48.02
C TRP A 145 -25.11 21.42 47.40
N GLU A 146 -25.36 21.28 46.09
CA GLU A 146 -26.40 21.97 45.32
C GLU A 146 -27.56 21.01 45.02
N GLU A 147 -28.79 21.35 45.41
CA GLU A 147 -29.98 20.57 45.05
C GLU A 147 -30.21 20.69 43.52
N ILE A 148 -30.26 19.54 42.86
CA ILE A 148 -30.40 19.48 41.38
C ILE A 148 -31.71 18.86 40.97
N ASP A 149 -32.31 17.99 41.77
CA ASP A 149 -33.57 17.33 41.48
C ASP A 149 -34.34 16.94 42.73
N SER A 150 -35.64 16.68 42.60
CA SER A 150 -36.51 16.21 43.66
C SER A 150 -37.62 15.32 43.09
N LEU A 151 -37.68 14.10 43.55
CA LEU A 151 -38.68 13.10 43.21
C LEU A 151 -39.64 12.91 44.39
N SER A 152 -40.96 12.78 44.17
CA SER A 152 -41.90 12.53 45.27
C SER A 152 -43.06 11.67 44.83
N GLU A 153 -43.56 10.84 45.73
CA GLU A 153 -44.70 9.98 45.54
C GLU A 153 -45.50 9.85 46.83
N SER A 154 -46.78 9.58 46.74
CA SER A 154 -47.69 9.34 47.89
C SER A 154 -48.42 8.04 47.65
N ALA A 155 -48.58 7.28 48.71
CA ALA A 155 -49.33 6.03 48.67
C ALA A 155 -50.20 5.86 49.93
N THR A 156 -51.29 5.06 49.88
CA THR A 156 -52.12 4.73 51.00
C THR A 156 -51.96 3.27 51.38
N ILE A 157 -51.50 2.99 52.57
CA ILE A 157 -51.43 1.64 53.13
C ILE A 157 -52.75 1.28 53.77
N SER A 158 -53.41 0.24 53.28
CA SER A 158 -54.69 -0.21 53.79
C SER A 158 -54.58 -1.40 54.73
N SER A 159 -55.32 -1.46 55.81
CA SER A 159 -55.36 -2.61 56.72
C SER A 159 -55.90 -3.84 55.99
N GLY A 160 -55.12 -4.92 55.86
CA GLY A 160 -55.50 -6.15 55.18
C GLY A 160 -54.42 -7.23 55.20
N GLU A 161 -54.43 -8.15 54.23
CA GLU A 161 -53.41 -9.17 54.13
C GLU A 161 -52.04 -8.63 53.62
N GLU A 162 -52.06 -7.39 53.07
CA GLU A 162 -50.82 -6.67 52.65
C GLU A 162 -50.83 -5.30 53.38
N ASN A 163 -50.19 -5.23 54.52
CA ASN A 163 -50.05 -3.99 55.30
C ASN A 163 -48.75 -3.22 54.83
N SER A 164 -48.44 -3.25 53.54
CA SER A 164 -47.23 -2.64 52.99
C SER A 164 -47.52 -1.94 51.67
N VAL A 165 -46.68 -0.98 51.33
CA VAL A 165 -46.60 -0.33 50.03
C VAL A 165 -45.14 -0.26 49.61
N SER A 166 -44.83 -0.52 48.36
CA SER A 166 -43.49 -0.35 47.77
C SER A 166 -43.50 0.82 46.81
N ILE A 167 -42.56 1.72 46.95
CA ILE A 167 -42.32 2.88 46.11
C ILE A 167 -40.94 2.74 45.50
N HIS A 168 -40.87 2.90 44.19
CA HIS A 168 -39.64 2.82 43.42
C HIS A 168 -39.31 4.17 42.79
N PHE A 169 -38.12 4.70 43.07
CA PHE A 169 -37.59 5.88 42.43
C PHE A 169 -36.38 5.46 41.57
N GLU A 170 -36.35 5.98 40.37
CA GLU A 170 -35.23 5.84 39.41
C GLU A 170 -34.74 7.24 39.07
N TRP A 171 -33.44 7.45 39.15
CA TRP A 171 -32.82 8.72 38.83
C TRP A 171 -31.56 8.44 38.00
N GLU A 172 -31.35 9.23 36.94
CA GLU A 172 -30.22 9.07 36.00
C GLU A 172 -29.33 10.32 36.05
N ALA A 173 -28.03 10.12 36.18
CA ALA A 173 -27.05 11.20 36.17
C ALA A 173 -26.83 11.70 34.73
N GLU A 174 -26.83 13.01 34.53
CA GLU A 174 -26.47 13.65 33.27
C GLU A 174 -24.99 14.01 33.17
N GLU A 175 -24.25 14.02 34.28
CA GLU A 175 -22.84 14.38 34.38
C GLU A 175 -22.14 13.55 35.46
N SER A 176 -20.87 13.29 35.29
CA SER A 176 -20.04 12.66 36.32
C SER A 176 -19.95 13.54 37.57
N GLY A 177 -19.87 12.95 38.74
CA GLY A 177 -19.70 13.70 39.98
C GLY A 177 -20.08 12.95 41.23
N ASN A 178 -19.95 13.62 42.38
CA ASN A 178 -20.41 13.14 43.66
C ASN A 178 -21.84 13.61 43.90
N TYR A 179 -22.72 12.66 44.16
CA TYR A 179 -24.13 12.89 44.40
C TYR A 179 -24.53 12.47 45.82
N ARG A 180 -25.48 13.19 46.40
CA ARG A 180 -26.07 12.88 47.68
C ARG A 180 -27.58 12.81 47.55
N PHE A 181 -28.15 11.71 47.97
CA PHE A 181 -29.58 11.47 47.99
C PHE A 181 -30.06 11.61 49.41
N VAL A 182 -31.04 12.46 49.60
CA VAL A 182 -31.69 12.65 50.90
C VAL A 182 -33.13 12.17 50.76
N VAL A 183 -33.43 11.05 51.40
CA VAL A 183 -34.73 10.40 51.36
C VAL A 183 -35.51 10.78 52.61
N TYR A 184 -36.73 11.26 52.40
CA TYR A 184 -37.66 11.60 53.45
C TYR A 184 -38.96 10.82 53.28
N MET A 185 -39.46 10.30 54.38
CA MET A 185 -40.72 9.55 54.44
C MET A 185 -41.56 10.05 55.61
N ALA A 186 -42.83 10.19 55.37
CA ALA A 186 -43.77 10.61 56.39
C ALA A 186 -45.17 9.96 56.25
N ASP A 187 -45.91 9.84 57.32
CA ASP A 187 -47.28 9.42 57.28
C ASP A 187 -48.23 10.50 57.86
N ASP A 188 -49.55 10.32 57.65
CA ASP A 188 -50.59 11.22 58.16
C ASP A 188 -50.82 11.05 59.67
N MET A 189 -50.23 10.09 60.34
CA MET A 189 -50.20 9.88 61.77
C MET A 189 -49.12 10.68 62.49
N GLY A 190 -48.23 11.32 61.71
CA GLY A 190 -47.12 12.14 62.19
C GLY A 190 -45.87 11.37 62.52
N GLN A 191 -45.68 10.20 61.92
CA GLN A 191 -44.39 9.50 61.89
C GLN A 191 -43.55 10.03 60.70
N GLU A 192 -42.27 10.26 60.94
CA GLU A 192 -41.32 10.75 59.94
C GLU A 192 -40.03 9.97 60.08
N ASP A 193 -39.43 9.62 58.96
CA ASP A 193 -38.07 9.05 58.90
C ASP A 193 -37.30 9.64 57.72
N SER A 194 -35.97 9.65 57.82
CA SER A 194 -35.11 10.13 56.74
C SER A 194 -33.73 9.55 56.84
N PHE A 195 -33.16 9.24 55.70
CA PHE A 195 -31.79 8.84 55.58
C PHE A 195 -31.12 9.55 54.41
N ASP A 196 -29.80 9.52 54.35
CA ASP A 196 -29.05 10.03 53.20
C ASP A 196 -27.88 9.12 52.92
N PHE A 197 -27.50 9.10 51.65
CA PHE A 197 -26.32 8.40 51.17
C PHE A 197 -25.63 9.21 50.05
N GLU A 198 -24.32 8.97 49.86
CA GLU A 198 -23.53 9.62 48.86
C GLU A 198 -23.01 8.56 47.89
N VAL A 199 -23.00 8.90 46.59
CA VAL A 199 -22.47 8.05 45.51
C VAL A 199 -21.62 8.88 44.61
N GLU A 200 -20.55 8.29 44.08
CA GLU A 200 -19.75 8.84 43.01
C GLU A 200 -20.16 8.15 41.70
N ILE A 201 -20.59 8.94 40.74
CA ILE A 201 -21.00 8.45 39.42
C ILE A 201 -19.95 8.97 38.41
N ASN A 202 -19.31 8.06 37.74
CA ASN A 202 -18.35 8.33 36.68
C ASN A 202 -18.94 7.85 35.36
N LEU A 203 -19.48 8.80 34.58
CA LEU A 203 -19.96 8.49 33.25
C LEU A 203 -18.77 8.32 32.32
N ASN A 204 -18.83 7.28 31.52
CA ASN A 204 -17.78 7.01 30.54
C ASN A 204 -17.73 8.11 29.47
N SER A 205 -16.57 8.70 29.28
CA SER A 205 -16.29 9.75 28.30
C SER A 205 -15.78 9.12 27.01
N ALA A 206 -16.39 9.49 25.90
CA ALA A 206 -15.93 8.97 24.60
C ALA A 206 -14.48 9.41 24.28
N PRO A 207 -13.70 8.56 23.65
CA PRO A 207 -12.33 8.89 23.24
C PRO A 207 -12.29 10.06 22.26
N VAL A 208 -11.23 10.87 22.31
CA VAL A 208 -11.04 12.04 21.46
C VAL A 208 -9.90 11.80 20.47
N ILE A 209 -10.23 11.69 19.19
CA ILE A 209 -9.25 11.61 18.11
C ILE A 209 -8.78 13.04 17.78
N HIS A 210 -7.58 13.41 18.21
CA HIS A 210 -6.93 14.69 17.86
C HIS A 210 -6.47 14.70 16.41
N GLY A 211 -5.80 13.61 15.99
CA GLY A 211 -5.25 13.49 14.65
C GLY A 211 -4.59 12.16 14.38
N ILE A 212 -3.93 12.14 13.22
CA ILE A 212 -2.97 11.09 12.88
C ILE A 212 -1.64 11.74 12.53
N SER A 213 -0.56 11.04 12.77
CA SER A 213 0.78 11.44 12.34
C SER A 213 1.46 10.37 11.51
N THR A 214 2.44 10.78 10.71
CA THR A 214 3.32 9.87 9.99
C THR A 214 4.77 10.26 10.26
N ASP A 215 5.69 9.28 10.24
CA ASP A 215 7.12 9.51 10.45
C ASP A 215 7.78 10.33 9.33
N LYS A 216 7.08 10.57 8.21
CA LYS A 216 7.54 11.32 7.05
C LYS A 216 6.50 12.31 6.57
N GLY A 217 6.95 13.47 6.14
CA GLY A 217 6.06 14.54 5.68
C GLY A 217 5.55 14.39 4.24
N LEU A 218 6.07 13.41 3.48
CA LEU A 218 5.68 13.12 2.11
C LEU A 218 5.40 11.63 1.99
N ILE A 219 4.23 11.27 1.54
CA ILE A 219 3.82 9.89 1.33
C ILE A 219 4.05 9.54 -0.14
N LEU A 220 4.90 8.56 -0.39
CA LEU A 220 5.22 8.03 -1.72
C LEU A 220 4.71 6.59 -1.80
N GLU A 221 4.21 6.20 -2.95
CA GLU A 221 3.85 4.80 -3.20
C GLU A 221 5.04 3.86 -3.04
N GLY A 222 4.78 2.60 -2.72
CA GLY A 222 5.79 1.59 -2.47
C GLY A 222 6.65 1.82 -1.22
N GLN A 223 6.53 2.98 -0.54
CA GLN A 223 7.33 3.32 0.63
C GLN A 223 6.58 3.00 1.93
N LEU A 224 7.25 2.36 2.88
CA LEU A 224 6.73 2.15 4.22
C LEU A 224 6.75 3.45 5.03
N PHE A 225 5.63 3.77 5.65
CA PHE A 225 5.42 4.85 6.61
C PHE A 225 4.93 4.26 7.93
N ASN A 226 5.31 4.87 9.05
CA ASN A 226 4.65 4.62 10.31
C ASN A 226 3.44 5.55 10.43
N PHE A 227 2.26 4.98 10.63
CA PHE A 227 1.05 5.71 11.02
C PHE A 227 0.87 5.58 12.51
N GLU A 228 0.52 6.66 13.18
CA GLU A 228 0.32 6.75 14.61
C GLU A 228 -0.95 7.56 14.88
N ALA A 229 -1.84 7.03 15.72
CA ALA A 229 -3.01 7.75 16.19
C ALA A 229 -2.64 8.71 17.34
N ASP A 230 -3.18 9.91 17.31
CA ASP A 230 -3.13 10.86 18.41
C ASP A 230 -4.54 10.91 19.03
N VAL A 231 -4.73 10.08 20.05
CA VAL A 231 -6.01 9.86 20.71
C VAL A 231 -5.81 9.99 22.22
N THR A 232 -6.77 10.56 22.88
CA THR A 232 -6.84 10.61 24.35
C THR A 232 -8.22 10.17 24.81
N ASP A 233 -8.24 9.52 25.97
CA ASP A 233 -9.43 9.21 26.71
C ASP A 233 -9.35 9.84 28.09
N GLU A 234 -10.46 10.41 28.61
CA GLU A 234 -10.46 11.13 29.90
C GLU A 234 -10.46 10.15 31.07
N ASP A 235 -11.06 8.98 30.88
CA ASP A 235 -11.20 7.94 31.89
C ASP A 235 -10.04 6.94 31.88
N GLU A 236 -9.09 7.12 30.91
CA GLU A 236 -7.91 6.26 30.71
C GLU A 236 -8.29 4.80 30.35
N ASP A 237 -9.39 4.61 29.66
CA ASP A 237 -9.88 3.31 29.23
C ASP A 237 -8.97 2.65 28.19
N VAL A 238 -9.11 1.34 28.06
CA VAL A 238 -8.39 0.59 27.03
C VAL A 238 -9.03 0.84 25.68
N LEU A 239 -8.26 1.49 24.79
CA LEU A 239 -8.75 1.84 23.47
C LEU A 239 -8.52 0.73 22.45
N GLU A 240 -9.54 0.44 21.67
CA GLU A 240 -9.48 -0.41 20.49
C GLU A 240 -9.45 0.45 19.24
N TYR A 241 -8.58 0.10 18.29
CA TYR A 241 -8.35 0.86 17.06
C TYR A 241 -8.77 0.05 15.85
N SER A 242 -9.41 0.71 14.89
CA SER A 242 -9.69 0.14 13.58
C SER A 242 -9.45 1.20 12.50
N TRP A 243 -8.57 0.88 11.53
CA TRP A 243 -8.21 1.76 10.44
C TRP A 243 -8.68 1.18 9.12
N ASP A 244 -9.60 1.86 8.44
CA ASP A 244 -9.86 1.62 7.03
C ASP A 244 -8.89 2.47 6.21
N MET A 245 -7.96 1.82 5.49
CA MET A 245 -6.89 2.48 4.76
C MET A 245 -7.34 3.08 3.41
N GLY A 246 -8.62 2.91 3.05
CA GLY A 246 -9.21 3.44 1.81
C GLY A 246 -8.93 2.61 0.55
N ASP A 247 -8.00 1.67 0.62
CA ASP A 247 -7.64 0.74 -0.45
C ASP A 247 -8.21 -0.69 -0.23
N GLY A 248 -9.09 -0.86 0.78
CA GLY A 248 -9.72 -2.12 1.17
C GLY A 248 -8.95 -2.92 2.21
N ASN A 249 -7.86 -2.39 2.76
CA ASN A 249 -7.13 -2.97 3.87
C ASN A 249 -7.57 -2.36 5.19
N ILE A 250 -7.59 -3.18 6.25
CA ILE A 250 -7.90 -2.77 7.62
C ILE A 250 -6.69 -3.06 8.51
N ARG A 251 -6.49 -2.21 9.52
CA ARG A 251 -5.50 -2.34 10.59
C ARG A 251 -6.18 -2.11 11.94
N ASP A 252 -5.64 -2.74 12.99
CA ASP A 252 -6.18 -2.74 14.35
C ASP A 252 -5.14 -2.34 15.42
N GLU A 253 -3.96 -1.90 15.02
CA GLU A 253 -2.94 -1.42 15.95
C GLU A 253 -3.03 0.10 16.12
N GLU A 254 -2.59 0.63 17.26
CA GLU A 254 -2.46 2.07 17.53
C GLU A 254 -1.47 2.74 16.58
N ASP A 255 -0.32 2.06 16.36
CA ASP A 255 0.71 2.46 15.41
C ASP A 255 1.18 1.27 14.56
N PHE A 256 1.41 1.50 13.28
CA PHE A 256 1.80 0.45 12.34
C PHE A 256 2.51 1.00 11.11
N PHE A 257 3.28 0.13 10.46
CA PHE A 257 3.88 0.45 9.16
C PHE A 257 2.95 0.04 8.01
N TYR A 258 2.75 0.96 7.08
CA TYR A 258 1.94 0.74 5.89
C TYR A 258 2.58 1.32 4.64
N ALA A 259 2.30 0.74 3.46
CA ALA A 259 2.71 1.24 2.16
C ALA A 259 1.53 1.13 1.18
N TYR A 260 1.16 2.23 0.58
CA TYR A 260 0.27 2.25 -0.57
C TYR A 260 1.03 1.78 -1.79
N GLN A 261 0.42 0.93 -2.61
CA GLN A 261 1.06 0.38 -3.82
C GLN A 261 0.81 1.23 -5.05
N ASP A 262 -0.08 2.21 -4.95
CA ASP A 262 -0.53 3.07 -6.03
C ASP A 262 -0.63 4.52 -5.56
N ASP A 263 -0.41 5.48 -6.43
CA ASP A 263 -0.49 6.90 -6.13
C ASP A 263 -1.95 7.40 -6.07
N GLY A 264 -2.17 8.64 -5.75
CA GLY A 264 -3.48 9.28 -5.77
C GLY A 264 -3.98 9.80 -4.43
N GLU A 265 -5.23 10.25 -4.45
CA GLU A 265 -5.94 10.74 -3.27
C GLU A 265 -6.46 9.55 -2.45
N GLN A 266 -6.01 9.47 -1.19
CA GLN A 266 -6.43 8.45 -0.23
C GLN A 266 -7.27 9.07 0.88
N SER A 267 -8.23 8.29 1.37
CA SER A 267 -9.12 8.67 2.47
C SER A 267 -9.10 7.54 3.49
N ILE A 268 -8.44 7.73 4.61
CA ILE A 268 -8.42 6.76 5.70
C ILE A 268 -9.42 7.16 6.79
N THR A 269 -10.07 6.18 7.37
CA THR A 269 -10.97 6.36 8.51
C THR A 269 -10.41 5.63 9.71
N LEU A 270 -10.16 6.37 10.77
CA LEU A 270 -9.82 5.82 12.07
C LEU A 270 -11.09 5.74 12.90
N THR A 271 -11.41 4.57 13.37
CA THR A 271 -12.43 4.27 14.37
C THR A 271 -11.75 3.87 15.66
N VAL A 272 -12.15 4.48 16.76
CA VAL A 272 -11.64 4.18 18.10
C VAL A 272 -12.80 3.88 19.02
N SER A 273 -12.69 2.82 19.80
CA SER A 273 -13.67 2.43 20.83
C SER A 273 -13.00 2.28 22.18
N ASP A 274 -13.67 2.69 23.22
CA ASP A 274 -13.34 2.47 24.64
C ASP A 274 -14.09 1.27 25.25
N GLY A 275 -14.88 0.55 24.42
CA GLY A 275 -15.75 -0.54 24.83
C GLY A 275 -17.22 -0.14 24.95
N GLU A 276 -17.52 1.13 25.26
CA GLU A 276 -18.87 1.68 25.35
C GLU A 276 -19.19 2.67 24.25
N ASN A 277 -18.23 3.56 23.94
CA ASN A 277 -18.38 4.59 22.93
C ASN A 277 -17.50 4.29 21.72
N VAL A 278 -17.98 4.70 20.54
CA VAL A 278 -17.24 4.59 19.28
C VAL A 278 -17.16 5.95 18.62
N VAL A 279 -15.97 6.39 18.30
CA VAL A 279 -15.71 7.62 17.57
C VAL A 279 -15.00 7.35 16.27
N GLU A 280 -15.35 8.12 15.24
CA GLU A 280 -14.75 7.99 13.92
C GLU A 280 -14.21 9.32 13.42
N LYS A 281 -13.07 9.28 12.73
CA LYS A 281 -12.50 10.45 12.06
C LYS A 281 -11.84 10.08 10.76
N THR A 282 -12.20 10.80 9.70
CA THR A 282 -11.66 10.60 8.36
C THR A 282 -10.57 11.62 8.06
N PHE A 283 -9.47 11.16 7.46
CA PHE A 283 -8.32 11.97 7.04
C PHE A 283 -8.06 11.74 5.57
N ASN A 284 -7.80 12.84 4.84
CA ASN A 284 -7.49 12.80 3.42
C ASN A 284 -6.05 13.28 3.19
N PHE A 285 -5.35 12.58 2.31
CA PHE A 285 -3.99 12.93 1.90
C PHE A 285 -3.72 12.40 0.48
N THR A 286 -2.61 12.81 -0.09
CA THR A 286 -2.20 12.38 -1.42
C THR A 286 -0.96 11.47 -1.31
N VAL A 287 -1.04 10.28 -1.84
CA VAL A 287 0.12 9.42 -2.16
C VAL A 287 0.68 9.90 -3.48
N ARG A 288 1.98 10.09 -3.57
CA ARG A 288 2.63 10.58 -4.78
C ARG A 288 3.34 9.45 -5.50
N ASN A 289 3.21 9.49 -6.81
CA ASN A 289 3.92 8.61 -7.72
C ASN A 289 5.45 8.68 -7.54
N VAL A 290 6.11 7.55 -7.74
CA VAL A 290 7.56 7.37 -7.77
C VAL A 290 7.94 6.93 -9.18
N ALA A 291 8.55 7.83 -9.94
CA ALA A 291 8.97 7.52 -11.30
C ALA A 291 9.92 6.32 -11.38
N PRO A 292 9.87 5.55 -12.49
CA PRO A 292 10.66 4.35 -12.67
C PRO A 292 12.18 4.60 -12.65
N SER A 293 12.93 3.63 -12.23
CA SER A 293 14.37 3.60 -12.47
C SER A 293 14.70 2.95 -13.82
N LEU A 294 15.74 3.44 -14.49
CA LEU A 294 16.15 2.97 -15.82
C LEU A 294 17.64 2.64 -15.82
N GLU A 295 17.96 1.40 -16.13
CA GLU A 295 19.33 0.93 -16.37
C GLU A 295 19.49 0.50 -17.83
N LEU A 296 20.55 0.94 -18.50
CA LEU A 296 20.79 0.68 -19.91
C LEU A 296 22.03 -0.21 -20.08
N SER A 297 21.93 -1.14 -21.05
CA SER A 297 23.04 -2.00 -21.46
C SER A 297 23.11 -2.03 -22.99
N TYR A 298 24.17 -1.48 -23.54
CA TYR A 298 24.38 -1.34 -24.98
C TYR A 298 25.86 -1.30 -25.34
N ASP A 299 26.17 -1.58 -26.59
CA ASP A 299 27.48 -1.32 -27.15
C ASP A 299 27.55 0.16 -27.57
N ASN A 300 28.51 0.90 -27.02
CA ASN A 300 28.70 2.32 -27.31
C ASN A 300 29.58 2.56 -28.52
N PHE A 301 29.92 1.51 -29.25
CA PHE A 301 30.81 1.51 -30.40
C PHE A 301 30.33 0.51 -31.44
N GLY A 302 30.34 0.88 -32.70
CA GLY A 302 29.98 0.04 -33.83
C GLY A 302 30.57 0.52 -35.14
N GLN A 303 30.19 -0.11 -36.22
CA GLN A 303 30.53 0.27 -37.59
C GLN A 303 29.24 0.62 -38.36
N GLU A 304 29.34 1.50 -39.34
CA GLU A 304 28.21 1.77 -40.22
C GLU A 304 27.74 0.51 -40.96
N GLY A 305 26.46 0.45 -41.26
CA GLY A 305 25.82 -0.75 -41.78
C GLY A 305 25.64 -1.88 -40.78
N GLN A 306 26.26 -1.78 -39.59
CA GLN A 306 26.09 -2.76 -38.50
C GLN A 306 24.82 -2.48 -37.68
N THR A 307 24.04 -3.54 -37.43
CA THR A 307 22.91 -3.46 -36.52
C THR A 307 23.40 -3.59 -35.07
N LEU A 308 23.20 -2.58 -34.27
CA LEU A 308 23.45 -2.60 -32.82
C LEU A 308 22.21 -2.94 -32.04
N SER A 309 22.41 -3.53 -30.86
CA SER A 309 21.34 -3.94 -29.96
C SER A 309 21.42 -3.15 -28.66
N PHE A 310 20.24 -2.71 -28.18
CA PHE A 310 20.08 -1.89 -27.01
C PHE A 310 19.12 -2.58 -26.06
N ASN A 311 19.48 -2.66 -24.79
CA ASN A 311 18.66 -3.26 -23.75
C ASN A 311 18.45 -2.28 -22.61
N SER A 312 17.27 -2.31 -22.03
CA SER A 312 16.93 -1.60 -20.80
C SER A 312 16.42 -2.56 -19.76
N GLN A 313 16.64 -2.20 -18.52
CA GLN A 313 16.00 -2.80 -17.36
C GLN A 313 15.37 -1.67 -16.55
N THR A 314 14.09 -1.83 -16.23
CA THR A 314 13.33 -0.89 -15.42
C THR A 314 12.93 -1.54 -14.12
N ASN A 315 12.81 -0.74 -13.08
CA ASN A 315 12.23 -1.15 -11.82
C ASN A 315 11.39 0.00 -11.28
N ASP A 316 10.18 -0.35 -10.85
CA ASP A 316 9.21 0.56 -10.29
C ASP A 316 8.46 -0.10 -9.15
N VAL A 317 7.45 0.56 -8.60
CA VAL A 317 6.52 -0.02 -7.63
C VAL A 317 5.79 -1.21 -8.29
N ALA A 318 5.43 -2.22 -7.50
CA ALA A 318 5.03 -3.52 -8.02
C ALA A 318 3.74 -3.52 -8.85
N GLU A 319 2.87 -2.56 -8.63
CA GLU A 319 1.58 -2.42 -9.34
C GLU A 319 1.73 -1.66 -10.67
N ASP A 320 2.83 -0.90 -10.87
CA ASP A 320 2.99 -0.01 -12.01
C ASP A 320 3.56 -0.71 -13.23
N THR A 321 2.98 -0.38 -14.37
CA THR A 321 3.46 -0.84 -15.67
C THR A 321 4.34 0.22 -16.32
N VAL A 322 5.59 -0.15 -16.63
CA VAL A 322 6.56 0.77 -17.23
C VAL A 322 6.65 0.56 -18.74
N THR A 323 6.54 1.63 -19.49
CA THR A 323 6.76 1.66 -20.94
C THR A 323 8.10 2.33 -21.25
N VAL A 324 8.97 1.63 -21.98
CA VAL A 324 10.25 2.17 -22.45
C VAL A 324 10.17 2.54 -23.91
N THR A 325 10.60 3.74 -24.26
CA THR A 325 10.65 4.23 -25.65
C THR A 325 12.06 4.68 -26.00
N TRP A 326 12.63 4.10 -27.05
CA TRP A 326 13.89 4.45 -27.67
C TRP A 326 13.67 5.40 -28.82
N THR A 327 14.28 6.57 -28.82
CA THR A 327 14.22 7.53 -29.92
C THR A 327 15.59 7.66 -30.56
N PHE A 328 15.70 7.20 -31.81
CA PHE A 328 16.93 7.21 -32.59
C PHE A 328 17.15 8.54 -33.33
N PRO A 329 18.36 8.81 -33.84
CA PRO A 329 18.73 10.11 -34.44
C PRO A 329 17.85 10.55 -35.61
N ASP A 330 17.30 9.62 -36.37
CA ASP A 330 16.40 9.87 -37.49
C ASP A 330 14.94 10.13 -37.07
N GLY A 331 14.66 10.08 -35.75
CA GLY A 331 13.34 10.23 -35.17
C GLY A 331 12.54 8.91 -35.11
N THR A 332 13.12 7.80 -35.51
CA THR A 332 12.51 6.48 -35.34
C THR A 332 12.33 6.16 -33.86
N GLN A 333 11.16 5.68 -33.48
CA GLN A 333 10.86 5.26 -32.11
C GLN A 333 10.61 3.76 -32.06
N VAL A 334 11.11 3.12 -31.01
CA VAL A 334 10.90 1.70 -30.70
C VAL A 334 10.51 1.56 -29.25
N ASP A 335 9.36 0.92 -29.00
CA ASP A 335 8.89 0.66 -27.65
C ASP A 335 9.34 -0.73 -27.17
N GLY A 336 9.62 -0.82 -25.88
CA GLY A 336 10.00 -2.04 -25.17
C GLY A 336 11.43 -2.04 -24.64
N ASN A 337 11.75 -3.08 -23.87
CA ASN A 337 13.03 -3.21 -23.18
C ASN A 337 14.19 -3.63 -24.11
N PHE A 338 13.90 -3.87 -25.39
CA PHE A 338 14.88 -4.25 -26.38
C PHE A 338 14.63 -3.49 -27.68
N ALA A 339 15.68 -2.87 -28.21
CA ALA A 339 15.66 -2.20 -29.50
C ALA A 339 16.87 -2.59 -30.33
N GLN A 340 16.73 -2.52 -31.64
CA GLN A 340 17.81 -2.68 -32.60
C GLN A 340 17.76 -1.52 -33.61
N TYR A 341 18.95 -1.02 -33.97
CA TYR A 341 19.06 0.05 -34.93
C TYR A 341 20.34 -0.13 -35.76
N THR A 342 20.26 0.23 -37.04
CA THR A 342 21.40 0.21 -37.99
C THR A 342 21.75 1.64 -38.36
N PHE A 343 22.95 2.06 -38.01
CA PHE A 343 23.47 3.37 -38.40
C PHE A 343 24.00 3.25 -39.82
N ILE A 344 23.57 4.15 -40.70
CA ILE A 344 23.93 4.18 -42.10
C ILE A 344 25.06 5.20 -42.39
N ASP A 345 25.59 5.83 -41.36
CA ASP A 345 26.61 6.88 -41.47
C ASP A 345 27.54 6.78 -40.27
N ASP A 346 28.80 7.20 -40.41
CA ASP A 346 29.75 7.26 -39.32
C ASP A 346 29.54 8.51 -38.44
N GLY A 347 30.14 8.54 -37.25
CA GLY A 347 30.05 9.69 -36.36
C GLY A 347 29.56 9.36 -34.95
N GLU A 348 29.19 10.42 -34.21
CA GLU A 348 28.63 10.31 -32.89
C GLU A 348 27.13 10.54 -32.93
N PHE A 349 26.36 9.58 -32.48
CA PHE A 349 24.90 9.59 -32.48
C PHE A 349 24.34 9.61 -31.06
N SER A 350 23.42 10.49 -30.79
CA SER A 350 22.68 10.54 -29.53
C SER A 350 21.36 9.82 -29.67
N ILE A 351 21.09 8.90 -28.74
CA ILE A 351 19.84 8.16 -28.64
C ILE A 351 19.18 8.57 -27.31
N ARG A 352 17.93 8.98 -27.35
CA ARG A 352 17.14 9.25 -26.16
C ARG A 352 16.33 8.04 -25.78
N VAL A 353 16.39 7.69 -24.47
CA VAL A 353 15.61 6.61 -23.90
C VAL A 353 14.76 7.17 -22.78
N SER A 354 13.45 7.00 -22.85
CA SER A 354 12.52 7.33 -21.77
C SER A 354 11.87 6.07 -21.23
N ALA A 355 11.70 6.01 -19.92
CA ALA A 355 10.86 5.06 -19.25
C ALA A 355 9.76 5.83 -18.52
N THR A 356 8.51 5.48 -18.78
CA THR A 356 7.32 6.16 -18.26
C THR A 356 6.41 5.11 -17.62
N ASP A 357 5.98 5.34 -16.37
CA ASP A 357 4.97 4.54 -15.70
C ASP A 357 3.55 4.90 -16.17
N GLU A 358 2.52 4.24 -15.65
CA GLU A 358 1.13 4.49 -16.03
C GLU A 358 0.56 5.78 -15.43
N ASP A 359 1.18 6.31 -14.36
CA ASP A 359 0.77 7.53 -13.64
C ASP A 359 1.48 8.79 -14.15
N GLY A 360 2.38 8.62 -15.13
CA GLY A 360 3.05 9.70 -15.86
C GLY A 360 4.37 10.14 -15.24
N GLY A 361 4.93 9.40 -14.31
CA GLY A 361 6.31 9.55 -13.89
C GLY A 361 7.26 9.15 -15.02
N GLU A 362 8.29 9.92 -15.25
CA GLU A 362 9.21 9.72 -16.36
C GLU A 362 10.67 9.87 -15.92
N VAL A 363 11.49 8.94 -16.35
CA VAL A 363 12.95 9.07 -16.34
C VAL A 363 13.48 9.02 -17.75
N THR A 364 14.37 9.93 -18.09
CA THR A 364 14.98 10.03 -19.43
C THR A 364 16.50 9.97 -19.32
N GLN A 365 17.12 9.22 -20.22
CA GLN A 365 18.57 9.15 -20.39
C GLN A 365 18.94 9.36 -21.85
N ASP A 366 19.95 10.19 -22.11
CA ASP A 366 20.58 10.33 -23.42
C ASP A 366 21.91 9.55 -23.41
N ILE A 367 22.07 8.66 -24.39
CA ILE A 367 23.29 7.87 -24.59
C ILE A 367 23.94 8.26 -25.91
N VAL A 368 25.25 8.10 -25.99
CA VAL A 368 26.04 8.39 -27.19
C VAL A 368 26.67 7.11 -27.69
N VAL A 369 26.55 6.87 -28.99
CA VAL A 369 27.17 5.75 -29.70
C VAL A 369 28.10 6.32 -30.76
N THR A 370 29.32 5.79 -30.84
CA THR A 370 30.29 6.14 -31.86
C THR A 370 30.28 5.08 -32.94
N ILE A 371 30.06 5.50 -34.17
CA ILE A 371 30.07 4.62 -35.36
C ILE A 371 31.31 4.97 -36.17
N GLU A 372 32.06 3.93 -36.50
CA GLU A 372 33.24 4.07 -37.37
C GLU A 372 32.85 3.81 -38.82
N ASN A 373 33.44 4.59 -39.73
CA ASN A 373 33.39 4.37 -41.16
C ASN A 373 33.95 3.00 -41.54
N VAL A 374 33.40 2.36 -42.55
CA VAL A 374 33.83 1.12 -43.16
C VAL A 374 34.08 1.36 -44.65
N ALA A 375 35.34 1.31 -45.05
CA ALA A 375 35.73 1.51 -46.46
C ALA A 375 34.98 0.59 -47.43
N PRO A 376 34.65 1.07 -48.62
CA PRO A 376 33.89 0.35 -49.63
C PRO A 376 34.55 -0.95 -50.07
N THR A 377 33.72 -1.92 -50.43
CA THR A 377 34.18 -3.24 -50.91
C THR A 377 33.84 -3.43 -52.37
N PHE A 378 34.81 -3.82 -53.21
CA PHE A 378 34.57 -4.13 -54.63
C PHE A 378 33.58 -5.30 -54.76
N THR A 379 32.45 -5.07 -55.43
CA THR A 379 31.43 -6.07 -55.74
C THR A 379 31.61 -6.62 -57.17
N GLU A 380 32.12 -5.81 -58.07
CA GLU A 380 32.44 -6.23 -59.42
C GLU A 380 33.85 -5.72 -59.80
N PHE A 381 34.63 -6.59 -60.39
CA PHE A 381 35.93 -6.27 -61.02
C PHE A 381 36.16 -7.26 -62.15
N VAL A 382 35.94 -6.80 -63.37
CA VAL A 382 36.13 -7.62 -64.60
C VAL A 382 37.06 -6.87 -65.53
N MET A 383 38.26 -7.40 -65.66
CA MET A 383 39.30 -6.82 -66.53
C MET A 383 39.82 -7.89 -67.49
N PRO A 384 40.08 -7.55 -68.76
CA PRO A 384 40.81 -8.43 -69.68
C PRO A 384 42.26 -8.74 -69.19
N SER A 385 42.73 -9.95 -69.43
CA SER A 385 44.04 -10.38 -68.99
C SER A 385 45.23 -9.82 -69.83
N SER A 386 44.97 -9.15 -70.97
CA SER A 386 45.89 -8.48 -71.82
C SER A 386 45.22 -7.50 -72.77
N ALA A 387 45.92 -6.49 -73.23
CA ALA A 387 45.45 -5.52 -74.23
C ALA A 387 46.50 -5.40 -75.39
N GLN A 388 46.10 -4.64 -76.42
CA GLN A 388 47.04 -4.28 -77.53
C GLN A 388 47.24 -2.75 -77.52
N GLU A 389 48.43 -2.34 -77.92
CA GLU A 389 48.73 -0.92 -78.09
C GLU A 389 47.73 -0.29 -79.10
N GLY A 390 47.20 0.87 -78.68
CA GLY A 390 46.27 1.63 -79.50
C GLY A 390 44.84 1.14 -79.50
N GLU A 391 44.54 0.00 -78.91
CA GLU A 391 43.16 -0.46 -78.72
C GLU A 391 42.54 0.18 -77.45
N THR A 392 41.24 0.35 -77.52
CA THR A 392 40.48 0.77 -76.31
C THR A 392 40.21 -0.48 -75.48
N LEU A 393 40.73 -0.50 -74.29
CA LEU A 393 40.41 -1.47 -73.26
C LEU A 393 39.10 -1.07 -72.51
N GLU A 394 38.23 -2.00 -72.40
CA GLU A 394 37.01 -1.82 -71.52
C GLU A 394 37.14 -2.81 -70.36
N PHE A 395 36.83 -2.30 -69.14
CA PHE A 395 36.72 -3.11 -67.96
C PHE A 395 35.60 -2.58 -67.04
N SER A 396 35.03 -3.44 -66.20
CA SER A 396 33.93 -3.11 -65.30
C SER A 396 34.37 -3.15 -63.90
N ILE A 397 34.05 -2.11 -63.15
CA ILE A 397 34.25 -2.01 -61.72
C ILE A 397 32.95 -1.60 -61.01
N ASP A 398 32.69 -2.15 -59.87
CA ASP A 398 31.64 -1.71 -58.98
C ASP A 398 32.01 -1.99 -57.54
N ALA A 399 31.47 -1.21 -56.61
CA ALA A 399 31.72 -1.38 -55.18
C ALA A 399 30.47 -1.05 -54.42
N MET A 400 30.39 -1.54 -53.18
CA MET A 400 29.31 -1.31 -52.25
C MET A 400 29.94 -0.82 -50.95
N ASP A 401 29.28 0.19 -50.37
CA ASP A 401 29.59 0.70 -49.05
C ASP A 401 28.51 0.24 -48.03
N PRO A 402 28.90 -0.22 -46.84
CA PRO A 402 27.92 -0.60 -45.82
C PRO A 402 27.10 0.57 -45.27
N GLY A 403 27.66 1.80 -45.30
CA GLY A 403 27.00 3.03 -44.90
C GLY A 403 26.07 3.64 -45.96
N ASP A 404 26.03 3.06 -47.17
CA ASP A 404 25.32 3.61 -48.34
C ASP A 404 25.94 4.94 -48.82
N ASP A 405 27.24 5.11 -48.58
CA ASP A 405 27.98 6.32 -48.93
C ASP A 405 28.26 6.44 -50.44
N THR A 406 28.46 7.67 -50.86
CA THR A 406 28.80 7.96 -52.26
C THR A 406 30.25 7.50 -52.55
N ILE A 407 30.38 6.50 -53.40
CA ILE A 407 31.69 5.93 -53.78
C ILE A 407 32.28 6.72 -54.94
N ILE A 408 33.55 7.14 -54.80
CA ILE A 408 34.36 7.72 -55.87
C ILE A 408 35.45 6.72 -56.27
N PHE A 409 35.50 6.37 -57.54
CA PHE A 409 36.57 5.54 -58.09
C PHE A 409 37.67 6.41 -58.62
N ASN A 410 38.91 6.07 -58.24
CA ASN A 410 40.16 6.64 -58.77
C ASN A 410 40.95 5.54 -59.44
N VAL A 411 41.15 5.66 -60.78
CA VAL A 411 41.82 4.65 -61.58
C VAL A 411 43.08 5.25 -62.18
N ASP A 412 44.21 4.82 -61.67
CA ASP A 412 45.55 5.08 -62.28
C ASP A 412 45.95 3.90 -63.17
N PHE A 413 46.09 4.18 -64.47
CA PHE A 413 46.40 3.18 -65.46
C PHE A 413 47.90 2.80 -65.50
N GLY A 414 48.77 3.53 -64.76
CA GLY A 414 50.17 3.29 -64.65
C GLY A 414 51.00 3.62 -65.91
N ASP A 415 50.38 4.25 -66.88
CA ASP A 415 50.98 4.66 -68.19
C ASP A 415 51.39 6.14 -68.19
N GLY A 416 51.30 6.84 -67.08
CA GLY A 416 51.62 8.26 -66.95
C GLY A 416 50.50 9.22 -67.40
N THR A 417 49.37 8.72 -67.79
CA THR A 417 48.13 9.54 -67.98
C THR A 417 47.61 10.00 -66.64
N SER A 418 46.77 11.04 -66.60
CA SER A 418 46.14 11.44 -65.40
C SER A 418 45.13 10.37 -64.95
N PRO A 419 45.05 10.07 -63.65
CA PRO A 419 44.03 9.16 -63.13
C PRO A 419 42.60 9.56 -63.53
N LEU A 420 41.76 8.57 -63.83
CA LEU A 420 40.34 8.75 -64.05
C LEU A 420 39.65 8.80 -62.67
N ILE A 421 38.85 9.85 -62.45
CA ILE A 421 37.99 9.97 -61.27
C ILE A 421 36.53 9.90 -61.77
N THR A 422 35.76 9.00 -61.21
CA THR A 422 34.34 8.82 -61.54
C THR A 422 33.55 8.40 -60.28
N GLN A 423 32.32 8.86 -60.15
CA GLN A 423 31.38 8.44 -59.12
C GLN A 423 30.56 7.22 -59.55
N ASP A 424 30.47 7.00 -60.86
CA ASP A 424 29.71 5.89 -61.37
C ASP A 424 30.66 4.67 -61.60
N GLY A 425 30.33 3.57 -60.94
CA GLY A 425 30.88 2.27 -61.34
C GLY A 425 30.43 1.89 -62.78
N GLY A 426 30.80 0.74 -63.22
CA GLY A 426 30.43 0.21 -64.51
C GLY A 426 31.58 0.17 -65.51
N ASN A 427 31.27 0.38 -66.79
CA ASN A 427 32.30 0.21 -67.83
C ASN A 427 33.23 1.41 -67.89
N ILE A 428 34.51 1.16 -67.67
CA ILE A 428 35.61 2.10 -67.84
C ILE A 428 36.38 1.74 -69.12
N SER A 429 36.70 2.78 -69.90
CA SER A 429 37.44 2.60 -71.11
C SER A 429 38.75 3.39 -71.06
N HIS A 430 39.84 2.76 -71.45
CA HIS A 430 41.15 3.39 -71.58
C HIS A 430 41.95 2.90 -72.83
N ARG A 431 42.81 3.75 -73.35
CA ARG A 431 43.63 3.45 -74.49
C ARG A 431 45.10 3.66 -74.16
N PHE A 432 45.88 2.57 -74.15
CA PHE A 432 47.32 2.62 -73.94
C PHE A 432 48.01 3.03 -75.24
N ALA A 433 48.86 4.06 -75.17
CA ALA A 433 49.54 4.60 -76.29
C ALA A 433 50.79 3.78 -76.69
N GLU A 434 51.29 3.01 -75.75
CA GLU A 434 52.55 2.22 -75.90
C GLU A 434 52.32 0.79 -75.36
N GLY A 435 53.02 -0.16 -75.93
CA GLY A 435 53.04 -1.53 -75.47
C GLY A 435 54.11 -1.73 -74.37
N ASP A 436 53.67 -2.09 -73.18
CA ASP A 436 54.48 -2.39 -71.99
C ASP A 436 53.61 -3.21 -70.99
N THR A 437 54.19 -3.46 -69.86
CA THR A 437 53.42 -4.05 -68.75
C THR A 437 53.07 -2.94 -67.74
N PHE A 438 51.80 -2.58 -67.69
CA PHE A 438 51.37 -1.53 -66.80
C PHE A 438 50.79 -2.10 -65.52
N THR A 439 50.98 -1.35 -64.43
CA THR A 439 50.38 -1.66 -63.15
C THR A 439 49.21 -0.67 -62.90
N LEU A 440 47.98 -1.14 -62.93
CA LEU A 440 46.85 -0.38 -62.69
C LEU A 440 46.59 -0.36 -61.19
N ILE A 441 46.23 0.84 -60.61
CA ILE A 441 45.79 0.99 -59.23
C ILE A 441 44.36 1.55 -59.29
N ILE A 442 43.46 0.78 -58.76
CA ILE A 442 42.02 1.11 -58.72
C ILE A 442 41.63 1.25 -57.26
N CYS A 443 41.24 2.43 -56.87
CA CYS A 443 40.79 2.71 -55.51
C CYS A 443 39.30 3.12 -55.53
N ALA A 444 38.50 2.51 -54.68
CA ALA A 444 37.17 2.93 -54.31
C ALA A 444 37.27 3.69 -52.99
N LYS A 445 36.80 4.92 -52.96
CA LYS A 445 36.84 5.79 -51.82
C LYS A 445 35.44 6.30 -51.51
N ASP A 446 35.00 6.22 -50.23
CA ASP A 446 33.77 6.81 -49.73
C ASP A 446 33.93 8.33 -49.49
N GLU A 447 32.85 8.99 -49.02
CA GLU A 447 32.83 10.43 -48.71
C GLU A 447 33.53 10.75 -47.39
N ASP A 448 33.65 9.78 -46.45
CA ASP A 448 34.24 9.93 -45.12
C ASP A 448 35.72 9.61 -45.08
N GLY A 449 36.27 9.14 -46.20
CA GLY A 449 37.69 9.00 -46.42
C GLY A 449 38.26 7.58 -46.31
N GLY A 450 37.39 6.60 -46.10
CA GLY A 450 37.76 5.19 -46.24
C GLY A 450 38.12 4.85 -47.67
N GLU A 451 39.11 4.02 -47.85
CA GLU A 451 39.61 3.69 -49.18
C GLU A 451 40.01 2.20 -49.27
N THR A 452 39.51 1.55 -50.30
CA THR A 452 39.92 0.21 -50.65
C THR A 452 40.55 0.24 -52.03
N CYS A 453 41.82 -0.17 -52.13
CA CYS A 453 42.55 -0.19 -53.38
C CYS A 453 42.85 -1.61 -53.83
N ARG A 454 42.82 -1.78 -55.17
CA ARG A 454 43.19 -2.98 -55.85
C ARG A 454 44.30 -2.70 -56.87
N GLN A 455 45.29 -3.57 -56.95
CA GLN A 455 46.41 -3.45 -57.87
C GLN A 455 46.41 -4.63 -58.83
N GLU A 456 46.42 -4.32 -60.12
CA GLU A 456 46.39 -5.33 -61.20
C GLU A 456 47.49 -5.07 -62.20
N VAL A 457 48.04 -6.11 -62.76
CA VAL A 457 49.10 -6.03 -63.78
C VAL A 457 48.56 -6.40 -65.13
N LEU A 458 48.68 -5.47 -66.07
CA LEU A 458 48.12 -5.63 -67.41
C LEU A 458 49.28 -5.62 -68.47
N PRO A 459 49.59 -6.72 -69.16
CA PRO A 459 50.48 -6.74 -70.33
C PRO A 459 49.72 -6.16 -71.53
N VAL A 460 50.30 -5.11 -72.10
CA VAL A 460 49.87 -4.50 -73.39
C VAL A 460 50.84 -4.84 -74.50
N ALA A 461 50.43 -5.61 -75.46
CA ALA A 461 51.26 -6.05 -76.55
C ALA A 461 51.52 -4.93 -77.59
N LEU A 462 52.71 -4.77 -78.00
CA LEU A 462 53.09 -3.87 -79.13
C LEU A 462 52.26 -4.19 -80.36
N LEU A 463 51.75 -3.18 -81.05
CA LEU A 463 51.13 -3.34 -82.35
C LEU A 463 52.32 -3.47 -83.31
N LYS A 464 52.64 -4.70 -83.79
CA LYS A 464 53.60 -4.88 -84.87
C LYS A 464 53.07 -4.16 -86.11
N GLN A 465 53.63 -2.99 -86.39
CA GLN A 465 53.57 -2.44 -87.77
C GLN A 465 54.20 -3.50 -88.70
N LEU A 466 53.37 -4.08 -89.55
CA LEU A 466 53.87 -4.80 -90.71
C LEU A 466 54.52 -3.74 -91.57
N GLU A 467 55.83 -3.54 -91.40
CA GLU A 467 56.61 -2.82 -92.39
C GLU A 467 56.43 -3.57 -93.70
N ASP A 468 56.02 -2.84 -94.75
CA ASP A 468 55.83 -3.26 -96.09
C ASP A 468 57.25 -3.64 -96.65
N GLU A 469 57.79 -4.78 -96.25
CA GLU A 469 58.87 -5.36 -96.97
C GLU A 469 58.31 -6.08 -98.21
N GLY A 470 58.63 -5.51 -99.31
CA GLY A 470 58.24 -5.87 -100.65
C GLY A 470 58.04 -7.36 -100.92
N LEU A 471 56.92 -7.69 -101.37
CA LEU A 471 56.52 -8.98 -101.81
C LEU A 471 57.50 -9.55 -102.84
N LEU A 472 58.19 -10.62 -102.46
CA LEU A 472 58.60 -11.64 -103.40
C LEU A 472 57.47 -12.66 -103.58
N PRO A 473 57.01 -12.95 -104.80
CA PRO A 473 55.85 -13.76 -105.00
C PRO A 473 56.14 -15.26 -104.75
N GLY A 474 55.39 -15.85 -103.91
CA GLY A 474 55.24 -17.29 -103.84
C GLY A 474 55.59 -17.98 -102.54
N PHE A 475 54.82 -17.81 -101.49
CA PHE A 475 54.70 -18.86 -100.50
C PHE A 475 53.28 -18.78 -99.81
N ASN A 476 52.66 -19.89 -99.82
CA ASN A 476 51.27 -20.05 -99.23
C ASN A 476 51.28 -19.82 -97.74
N LEU A 477 50.40 -18.93 -97.31
CA LEU A 477 50.05 -18.67 -95.94
C LEU A 477 49.11 -19.76 -95.37
N LEU A 478 49.68 -20.86 -94.93
CA LEU A 478 48.97 -21.92 -94.20
C LEU A 478 49.91 -22.79 -93.33
N ALA A 479 50.62 -22.22 -92.41
CA ALA A 479 51.31 -23.00 -91.38
C ALA A 479 51.92 -22.11 -90.24
N ALA A 480 51.18 -21.51 -89.47
CA ALA A 480 51.66 -21.02 -88.16
C ALA A 480 50.47 -20.71 -87.14
N ILE A 481 49.50 -21.58 -87.09
CA ILE A 481 48.59 -21.63 -85.94
C ILE A 481 48.62 -23.09 -85.44
N SER A 482 49.70 -23.45 -84.80
CA SER A 482 49.79 -24.67 -83.99
C SER A 482 51.05 -24.70 -83.15
N ALA A 483 51.24 -23.80 -82.26
CA ALA A 483 52.18 -24.01 -81.16
C ALA A 483 51.93 -23.00 -80.05
N LEU A 484 50.93 -23.26 -79.24
CA LEU A 484 50.90 -22.95 -77.84
C LEU A 484 49.56 -23.45 -77.31
N GLY A 485 49.40 -24.73 -77.47
CA GLY A 485 48.43 -25.46 -76.67
C GLY A 485 49.17 -26.28 -75.65
N ILE A 486 48.51 -26.47 -74.53
CA ILE A 486 48.71 -27.48 -73.51
C ILE A 486 49.69 -27.11 -72.42
N ILE A 487 49.20 -26.96 -71.27
CA ILE A 487 49.43 -27.56 -69.95
C ILE A 487 48.84 -26.65 -68.89
N GLY A 488 47.96 -27.07 -68.06
CA GLY A 488 47.50 -28.40 -67.68
C GLY A 488 46.47 -28.30 -66.58
N ILE A 489 45.53 -29.15 -66.73
CA ILE A 489 44.54 -29.52 -65.73
C ILE A 489 45.27 -30.21 -64.54
N LEU A 490 45.03 -29.77 -63.32
CA LEU A 490 45.07 -30.68 -62.21
C LEU A 490 44.09 -30.31 -61.10
N ARG A 491 43.04 -31.13 -61.08
CA ARG A 491 42.11 -31.36 -60.02
C ARG A 491 42.80 -31.83 -58.74
N ARG A 492 42.28 -31.39 -57.61
CA ARG A 492 41.85 -32.27 -56.47
C ARG A 492 41.26 -31.37 -55.41
N ARG A 493 40.01 -31.51 -55.10
CA ARG A 493 39.19 -32.40 -54.23
C ARG A 493 39.86 -32.75 -52.89
N THR A 494 38.97 -32.48 -51.85
CA THR A 494 38.74 -33.12 -50.56
C THR A 494 39.44 -32.42 -49.39
N HIS A 495 38.79 -31.95 -48.37
CA HIS A 495 37.66 -32.48 -47.58
C HIS A 495 36.89 -31.31 -46.95
#